data_3a3af74da532174279b95414b09f3c75
#
_entry.id   3a3af74da532174279b95414b09f3c75
#
_cell.length_a   1.000
_cell.length_b   1.000
_cell.length_c   1.000
_cell.angle_alpha   90.00
_cell.angle_beta   90.00
_cell.angle_gamma   90.00
#
_symmetry.space_group_name_H-M   'P 1'
#
loop_
_entity.id
_entity.type
_entity.pdbx_description
1 polymer ?
#
loop_
_entity_poly.entity_id
_entity_poly.type
_entity_poly.pdbx_seq_one_letter_code
_entity_poly.pdbx_strand_id
1 'polypeptide(L)'
;NRLQSHFSARATNKYIPNYKYIKNAIYPANENNTCGYTAACLILNYWHKVKGNVIDSSFLDSNGNLKTTGNTLQDKLLSYGKSNSSWGLTIRDVLIDYCNEYGVAATSTYYVTNFDIFAEVGRNRPVIVFGYFPDSPGQVQSRGKVFHAVTAYGTSTSGLVTKLIVHYGWSGYSHV
;
A
#
# COMPACT_ATOMS: atom_id res chain seq x y z
N ASN A 1 -42.29 11.25 -11.12
CA ASN A 1 -41.51 10.02 -11.20
C ASN A 1 -40.23 10.07 -12.06
N ARG A 2 -39.81 11.25 -12.55
CA ARG A 2 -38.57 11.41 -13.33
C ARG A 2 -37.44 12.11 -12.56
N LEU A 3 -37.64 12.50 -11.31
CA LEU A 3 -36.65 13.22 -10.52
C LEU A 3 -35.71 12.30 -9.70
N GLN A 4 -36.05 11.01 -9.59
CA GLN A 4 -35.21 10.06 -8.83
C GLN A 4 -33.98 9.53 -9.59
N SER A 5 -33.90 9.72 -10.90
CA SER A 5 -32.81 9.17 -11.72
C SER A 5 -31.59 10.09 -11.84
N HIS A 6 -31.63 11.31 -11.32
CA HIS A 6 -30.55 12.29 -11.50
C HIS A 6 -29.75 12.63 -10.26
N PHE A 7 -30.00 12.01 -9.11
CA PHE A 7 -29.21 12.18 -7.90
C PHE A 7 -28.30 11.00 -7.63
N SER A 8 -27.41 10.67 -8.57
CA SER A 8 -26.23 9.91 -8.21
C SER A 8 -25.27 10.87 -7.51
N ALA A 9 -25.08 10.73 -6.20
CA ALA A 9 -24.07 11.47 -5.47
C ALA A 9 -22.69 11.20 -6.12
N ARG A 10 -22.04 12.25 -6.62
CA ARG A 10 -20.66 12.13 -7.12
C ARG A 10 -19.77 11.69 -5.99
N ALA A 11 -18.94 10.67 -6.24
CA ALA A 11 -17.91 10.28 -5.29
C ALA A 11 -16.92 11.43 -5.06
N THR A 12 -16.62 11.71 -3.80
CA THR A 12 -15.59 12.68 -3.41
C THR A 12 -14.37 11.90 -2.96
N ASN A 13 -13.27 12.09 -3.68
CA ASN A 13 -12.00 11.46 -3.36
C ASN A 13 -11.13 12.41 -2.54
N LYS A 14 -10.53 11.86 -1.48
CA LYS A 14 -9.51 12.54 -0.67
C LYS A 14 -8.27 11.68 -0.63
N TYR A 15 -7.12 12.30 -0.72
CA TYR A 15 -5.83 11.63 -0.74
C TYR A 15 -4.93 12.16 0.37
N ILE A 16 -4.03 11.32 0.85
CA ILE A 16 -2.93 11.78 1.69
C ILE A 16 -2.03 12.73 0.89
N PRO A 17 -1.29 13.66 1.53
CA PRO A 17 -0.32 14.50 0.83
C PRO A 17 0.69 13.63 0.06
N ASN A 18 1.09 14.09 -1.13
CA ASN A 18 2.08 13.40 -1.96
C ASN A 18 1.70 11.96 -2.34
N TYR A 19 0.44 11.63 -2.40
CA TYR A 19 -0.07 10.28 -2.70
C TYR A 19 0.46 9.70 -4.01
N LYS A 20 0.88 10.54 -4.94
CA LYS A 20 1.47 10.12 -6.22
C LYS A 20 2.76 9.32 -6.04
N TYR A 21 3.45 9.48 -4.93
CA TYR A 21 4.60 8.64 -4.59
C TYR A 21 4.22 7.18 -4.31
N ILE A 22 2.94 6.90 -4.04
CA ILE A 22 2.41 5.54 -4.00
C ILE A 22 1.80 5.19 -5.35
N LYS A 23 0.86 6.00 -5.83
CA LYS A 23 0.10 5.73 -7.05
C LYS A 23 1.00 5.48 -8.27
N ASN A 24 2.05 6.27 -8.43
CA ASN A 24 2.96 6.24 -9.58
C ASN A 24 4.32 5.60 -9.24
N ALA A 25 4.43 4.88 -8.14
CA ALA A 25 5.67 4.26 -7.72
C ALA A 25 6.16 3.24 -8.76
N ILE A 26 7.47 3.15 -8.91
CA ILE A 26 8.16 2.06 -9.58
C ILE A 26 8.59 1.08 -8.49
N TYR A 27 8.31 -0.19 -8.66
CA TYR A 27 8.53 -1.21 -7.64
C TYR A 27 8.83 -2.58 -8.26
N PRO A 28 9.52 -3.48 -7.54
CA PRO A 28 9.74 -4.85 -8.00
C PRO A 28 8.42 -5.60 -8.19
N ALA A 29 8.40 -6.54 -9.13
CA ALA A 29 7.18 -7.32 -9.41
C ALA A 29 6.66 -8.04 -8.16
N ASN A 30 5.34 -8.04 -8.01
CA ASN A 30 4.64 -8.79 -6.98
C ASN A 30 4.35 -10.19 -7.50
N GLU A 31 5.22 -11.12 -7.16
CA GLU A 31 5.15 -12.51 -7.59
C GLU A 31 5.24 -13.45 -6.38
N ASN A 32 4.74 -14.67 -6.53
CA ASN A 32 4.88 -15.73 -5.53
C ASN A 32 4.39 -15.34 -4.12
N ASN A 33 3.24 -14.69 -4.03
CA ASN A 33 2.61 -14.27 -2.77
C ASN A 33 3.42 -13.22 -1.97
N THR A 34 4.18 -12.36 -2.63
CA THR A 34 4.97 -11.30 -1.98
C THR A 34 4.20 -10.00 -1.78
N CYS A 35 2.87 -10.01 -1.82
CA CYS A 35 2.04 -8.80 -1.76
C CYS A 35 2.31 -7.91 -0.54
N GLY A 36 2.53 -8.48 0.63
CA GLY A 36 2.86 -7.72 1.83
C GLY A 36 4.22 -7.05 1.74
N TYR A 37 5.20 -7.70 1.14
CA TYR A 37 6.53 -7.13 0.90
C TYR A 37 6.50 -6.03 -0.16
N THR A 38 5.70 -6.20 -1.20
CA THR A 38 5.45 -5.16 -2.20
C THR A 38 4.79 -3.93 -1.56
N ALA A 39 3.78 -4.13 -0.74
CA ALA A 39 3.13 -3.06 -0.01
C ALA A 39 4.10 -2.35 0.95
N ALA A 40 4.97 -3.09 1.62
CA ALA A 40 6.02 -2.52 2.47
C ALA A 40 7.02 -1.67 1.66
N CYS A 41 7.40 -2.10 0.46
CA CYS A 41 8.22 -1.31 -0.44
C CYS A 41 7.53 0.01 -0.82
N LEU A 42 6.24 -0.01 -1.12
CA LEU A 42 5.48 1.19 -1.46
C LEU A 42 5.43 2.18 -0.29
N ILE A 43 5.21 1.69 0.94
CA ILE A 43 5.21 2.51 2.16
C ILE A 43 6.58 3.14 2.41
N LEU A 44 7.65 2.36 2.36
CA LEU A 44 9.00 2.85 2.56
C LEU A 44 9.39 3.87 1.48
N ASN A 45 9.02 3.62 0.22
CA ASN A 45 9.24 4.56 -0.88
C ASN A 45 8.52 5.89 -0.64
N TYR A 46 7.27 5.85 -0.22
CA TYR A 46 6.50 7.05 0.12
C TYR A 46 7.23 7.89 1.18
N TRP A 47 7.59 7.28 2.30
CA TRP A 47 8.26 8.00 3.37
C TRP A 47 9.66 8.46 3.00
N HIS A 48 10.37 7.72 2.15
CA HIS A 48 11.66 8.16 1.62
C HIS A 48 11.52 9.41 0.75
N LYS A 49 10.52 9.44 -0.12
CA LYS A 49 10.24 10.61 -0.98
C LYS A 49 9.77 11.83 -0.18
N VAL A 50 9.04 11.62 0.91
CA VAL A 50 8.49 12.70 1.73
C VAL A 50 9.48 13.21 2.77
N LYS A 51 10.21 12.33 3.44
CA LYS A 51 11.10 12.66 4.58
C LYS A 51 12.57 12.56 4.25
N GLY A 52 12.97 11.76 3.27
CA GLY A 52 14.36 11.43 3.01
C GLY A 52 14.92 10.40 3.99
N ASN A 53 16.04 9.79 3.61
CA ASN A 53 16.84 8.90 4.47
C ASN A 53 16.08 7.68 5.05
N VAL A 54 15.10 7.17 4.34
CA VAL A 54 14.38 5.96 4.73
C VAL A 54 14.91 4.74 3.98
N ILE A 55 15.15 4.88 2.67
CA ILE A 55 15.65 3.78 1.84
C ILE A 55 17.14 3.97 1.62
N ASP A 56 17.91 2.91 1.89
CA ASP A 56 19.33 2.89 1.59
C ASP A 56 19.57 3.03 0.08
N SER A 57 20.56 3.82 -0.30
CA SER A 57 20.83 4.16 -1.71
C SER A 57 21.15 2.91 -2.56
N SER A 58 21.62 1.82 -1.94
CA SER A 58 21.91 0.57 -2.65
C SER A 58 20.67 -0.09 -3.26
N PHE A 59 19.47 0.26 -2.78
CA PHE A 59 18.18 -0.23 -3.30
C PHE A 59 17.53 0.72 -4.30
N LEU A 60 18.17 1.85 -4.60
CA LEU A 60 17.65 2.88 -5.51
C LEU A 60 18.45 2.92 -6.81
N ASP A 61 17.75 3.21 -7.91
CA ASP A 61 18.37 3.48 -9.19
C ASP A 61 18.91 4.93 -9.27
N SER A 62 19.51 5.30 -10.41
CA SER A 62 20.06 6.63 -10.62
C SER A 62 19.01 7.76 -10.58
N ASN A 63 17.74 7.43 -10.77
CA ASN A 63 16.63 8.39 -10.70
C ASN A 63 16.02 8.48 -9.30
N GLY A 64 16.56 7.76 -8.32
CA GLY A 64 16.03 7.73 -6.96
C GLY A 64 14.77 6.88 -6.81
N ASN A 65 14.47 6.02 -7.77
CA ASN A 65 13.36 5.07 -7.70
C ASN A 65 13.85 3.71 -7.18
N LEU A 66 12.94 2.90 -6.67
CA LEU A 66 13.25 1.53 -6.28
C LEU A 66 13.81 0.75 -7.48
N LYS A 67 14.91 0.05 -7.26
CA LYS A 67 15.38 -0.95 -8.22
C LYS A 67 14.32 -2.02 -8.40
N THR A 68 14.11 -2.44 -9.65
CA THR A 68 13.14 -3.50 -9.98
C THR A 68 13.82 -4.85 -10.19
N THR A 69 15.13 -4.86 -10.35
CA THR A 69 15.97 -6.05 -10.53
C THR A 69 17.28 -5.89 -9.76
N GLY A 70 17.99 -7.00 -9.56
CA GLY A 70 19.27 -7.00 -8.85
C GLY A 70 19.08 -6.89 -7.34
N ASN A 71 19.78 -5.94 -6.72
CA ASN A 71 19.69 -5.70 -5.26
C ASN A 71 18.42 -4.88 -4.94
N THR A 72 17.27 -5.53 -4.86
CA THR A 72 16.00 -4.87 -4.61
C THR A 72 15.69 -4.76 -3.12
N LEU A 73 14.96 -3.70 -2.75
CA LEU A 73 14.43 -3.57 -1.39
C LEU A 73 13.52 -4.75 -1.03
N GLN A 74 12.71 -5.22 -1.99
CA GLN A 74 11.81 -6.36 -1.75
C GLN A 74 12.57 -7.62 -1.35
N ASP A 75 13.68 -7.95 -2.02
CA ASP A 75 14.52 -9.08 -1.66
C ASP A 75 15.14 -8.92 -0.27
N LYS A 76 15.55 -7.70 0.07
CA LYS A 76 16.05 -7.41 1.42
C LYS A 76 14.96 -7.63 2.48
N LEU A 77 13.76 -7.14 2.26
CA LEU A 77 12.64 -7.34 3.18
C LEU A 77 12.27 -8.83 3.30
N LEU A 78 12.28 -9.57 2.19
CA LEU A 78 12.07 -11.02 2.19
C LEU A 78 13.11 -11.75 3.04
N SER A 79 14.34 -11.27 3.08
CA SER A 79 15.40 -11.88 3.90
C SER A 79 15.10 -11.81 5.40
N TYR A 80 14.39 -10.80 5.87
CA TYR A 80 13.93 -10.71 7.26
C TYR A 80 12.75 -11.64 7.55
N GLY A 81 11.79 -11.70 6.63
CA GLY A 81 10.58 -12.49 6.79
C GLY A 81 10.79 -13.99 6.69
N LYS A 82 11.86 -14.41 6.03
CA LYS A 82 12.25 -15.84 5.84
C LYS A 82 11.23 -16.70 5.11
N SER A 83 10.14 -16.11 4.63
CA SER A 83 9.11 -16.80 3.86
C SER A 83 8.32 -15.80 3.01
N ASN A 84 7.68 -16.27 1.95
CA ASN A 84 6.79 -15.46 1.13
C ASN A 84 5.43 -15.18 1.80
N SER A 85 5.21 -15.68 3.00
CA SER A 85 3.97 -15.47 3.74
C SER A 85 3.86 -14.00 4.15
N SER A 86 2.82 -13.34 3.65
CA SER A 86 2.60 -11.91 3.82
C SER A 86 1.54 -11.61 4.89
N TRP A 87 1.75 -12.10 6.10
CA TRP A 87 0.87 -11.80 7.23
C TRP A 87 1.21 -10.43 7.82
N GLY A 88 0.18 -9.75 8.36
CA GLY A 88 0.34 -8.42 8.93
C GLY A 88 1.38 -8.33 10.03
N LEU A 89 1.42 -9.31 10.93
CA LEU A 89 2.43 -9.38 12.00
C LEU A 89 3.84 -9.59 11.44
N THR A 90 3.99 -10.45 10.43
CA THR A 90 5.27 -10.68 9.75
C THR A 90 5.78 -9.39 9.13
N ILE A 91 4.94 -8.67 8.40
CA ILE A 91 5.34 -7.42 7.73
C ILE A 91 5.63 -6.31 8.74
N ARG A 92 4.89 -6.23 9.84
CA ARG A 92 5.23 -5.32 10.95
C ARG A 92 6.66 -5.56 11.43
N ASP A 93 7.01 -6.80 11.69
CA ASP A 93 8.33 -7.17 12.23
C ASP A 93 9.44 -6.97 11.19
N VAL A 94 9.17 -7.28 9.92
CA VAL A 94 10.09 -7.00 8.79
C VAL A 94 10.41 -5.51 8.69
N LEU A 95 9.42 -4.63 8.83
CA LEU A 95 9.63 -3.19 8.82
C LEU A 95 10.45 -2.72 10.04
N ILE A 96 10.21 -3.30 11.21
CA ILE A 96 11.02 -3.04 12.42
C ILE A 96 12.46 -3.44 12.17
N ASP A 97 12.70 -4.64 11.66
CA ASP A 97 14.04 -5.16 11.39
C ASP A 97 14.79 -4.29 10.37
N TYR A 98 14.11 -3.88 9.31
CA TYR A 98 14.68 -2.97 8.31
C TYR A 98 15.08 -1.63 8.95
N CYS A 99 14.17 -1.00 9.69
CA CYS A 99 14.43 0.28 10.34
C CYS A 99 15.60 0.20 11.33
N ASN A 100 15.69 -0.88 12.07
CA ASN A 100 16.79 -1.10 13.00
C ASN A 100 18.14 -1.26 12.29
N GLU A 101 18.19 -2.05 11.20
CA GLU A 101 19.44 -2.25 10.46
C GLU A 101 19.94 -0.97 9.79
N TYR A 102 19.03 -0.18 9.22
CA TYR A 102 19.37 1.03 8.44
C TYR A 102 19.25 2.33 9.24
N GLY A 103 19.02 2.25 10.54
CA GLY A 103 18.97 3.44 11.39
C GLY A 103 17.83 4.40 11.09
N VAL A 104 16.69 3.88 10.62
CA VAL A 104 15.50 4.66 10.32
C VAL A 104 14.70 4.87 11.60
N ALA A 105 14.51 6.12 12.00
CA ALA A 105 13.69 6.48 13.17
C ALA A 105 12.20 6.40 12.81
N ALA A 106 11.63 5.22 12.94
CA ALA A 106 10.21 4.96 12.66
C ALA A 106 9.67 3.87 13.58
N THR A 107 8.36 3.83 13.72
CA THR A 107 7.62 2.77 14.40
C THR A 107 6.76 2.00 13.41
N SER A 108 6.59 0.71 13.67
CA SER A 108 5.68 -0.15 12.90
C SER A 108 4.67 -0.75 13.87
N THR A 109 3.39 -0.46 13.62
CA THR A 109 2.29 -0.87 14.49
C THR A 109 1.29 -1.71 13.71
N TYR A 110 0.77 -2.75 14.35
CA TYR A 110 -0.27 -3.61 13.80
C TYR A 110 -1.61 -3.32 14.49
N TYR A 111 -2.62 -3.03 13.66
CA TYR A 111 -3.99 -2.78 14.12
C TYR A 111 -4.91 -3.91 13.65
N VAL A 112 -5.95 -4.19 14.43
CA VAL A 112 -6.91 -5.27 14.13
C VAL A 112 -8.30 -4.77 13.73
N THR A 113 -8.54 -3.46 13.69
CA THR A 113 -9.85 -2.89 13.38
C THR A 113 -9.84 -2.05 12.10
N ASN A 114 -10.94 -2.08 11.36
CA ASN A 114 -11.13 -1.22 10.18
C ASN A 114 -11.15 0.28 10.54
N PHE A 115 -11.59 0.62 11.75
CA PHE A 115 -11.58 1.99 12.24
C PHE A 115 -10.17 2.59 12.20
N ASP A 116 -9.18 1.83 12.64
CA ASP A 116 -7.78 2.29 12.67
C ASP A 116 -7.23 2.57 11.26
N ILE A 117 -7.66 1.81 10.26
CA ILE A 117 -7.25 2.02 8.86
C ILE A 117 -7.71 3.41 8.39
N PHE A 118 -8.99 3.72 8.53
CA PHE A 118 -9.53 5.02 8.14
C PHE A 118 -8.95 6.17 8.98
N ALA A 119 -8.71 5.93 10.27
CA ALA A 119 -8.08 6.91 11.14
C ALA A 119 -6.66 7.26 10.70
N GLU A 120 -5.84 6.27 10.32
CA GLU A 120 -4.49 6.49 9.83
C GLU A 120 -4.47 7.27 8.51
N VAL A 121 -5.29 6.89 7.55
CA VAL A 121 -5.45 7.63 6.29
C VAL A 121 -5.94 9.05 6.54
N GLY A 122 -6.89 9.22 7.46
CA GLY A 122 -7.39 10.53 7.88
C GLY A 122 -6.32 11.40 8.56
N ARG A 123 -5.29 10.81 9.14
CA ARG A 123 -4.11 11.49 9.69
C ARG A 123 -2.97 11.66 8.67
N ASN A 124 -3.27 11.50 7.39
CA ASN A 124 -2.32 11.63 6.29
C ASN A 124 -1.18 10.59 6.32
N ARG A 125 -1.46 9.40 6.80
CA ARG A 125 -0.52 8.28 6.80
C ARG A 125 -1.02 7.14 5.92
N PRO A 126 -0.22 6.64 4.98
CA PRO A 126 -0.59 5.45 4.22
C PRO A 126 -0.54 4.21 5.12
N VAL A 127 -1.36 3.23 4.81
CA VAL A 127 -1.53 2.01 5.61
C VAL A 127 -1.50 0.78 4.72
N ILE A 128 -0.82 -0.27 5.16
CA ILE A 128 -0.94 -1.58 4.55
C ILE A 128 -2.17 -2.27 5.14
N VAL A 129 -3.06 -2.74 4.27
CA VAL A 129 -4.30 -3.43 4.66
C VAL A 129 -4.22 -4.89 4.21
N PHE A 130 -4.36 -5.79 5.16
CA PHE A 130 -4.39 -7.24 4.92
C PHE A 130 -5.82 -7.74 5.03
N GLY A 131 -6.26 -8.50 4.05
CA GLY A 131 -7.61 -9.05 4.06
C GLY A 131 -7.98 -9.74 2.77
N TYR A 132 -9.27 -10.01 2.61
CA TYR A 132 -9.83 -10.58 1.40
C TYR A 132 -10.36 -9.47 0.50
N PHE A 133 -9.79 -9.38 -0.68
CA PHE A 133 -10.13 -8.38 -1.68
C PHE A 133 -10.61 -9.04 -2.98
N PRO A 134 -11.37 -8.31 -3.81
CA PRO A 134 -11.69 -8.80 -5.15
C PRO A 134 -10.43 -9.14 -5.94
N ASP A 135 -10.42 -10.28 -6.62
CA ASP A 135 -9.32 -10.73 -7.48
C ASP A 135 -9.23 -9.95 -8.80
N SER A 136 -10.34 -9.31 -9.19
CA SER A 136 -10.42 -8.48 -10.40
C SER A 136 -11.05 -7.13 -10.04
N PRO A 137 -10.28 -6.22 -9.42
CA PRO A 137 -10.82 -4.93 -8.98
C PRO A 137 -11.30 -4.08 -10.16
N GLY A 138 -12.37 -3.34 -9.93
CA GLY A 138 -13.01 -2.48 -10.95
C GLY A 138 -14.06 -3.18 -11.80
N GLN A 139 -14.29 -4.48 -11.63
CA GLN A 139 -15.38 -5.20 -12.25
C GLN A 139 -16.61 -5.26 -11.32
N VAL A 140 -17.78 -4.96 -11.85
CA VAL A 140 -19.06 -4.92 -11.11
C VAL A 140 -19.44 -6.28 -10.52
N GLN A 141 -18.85 -7.36 -11.02
CA GLN A 141 -19.10 -8.73 -10.59
C GLN A 141 -17.80 -9.54 -10.45
N SER A 142 -16.86 -9.05 -9.68
CA SER A 142 -15.74 -9.90 -9.32
C SER A 142 -16.27 -11.05 -8.46
N ARG A 143 -16.17 -12.28 -8.96
CA ARG A 143 -16.69 -13.47 -8.28
C ARG A 143 -15.72 -14.05 -7.28
N GLY A 144 -14.45 -13.69 -7.37
CA GLY A 144 -13.39 -14.18 -6.52
C GLY A 144 -13.00 -13.18 -5.45
N LYS A 145 -12.56 -13.70 -4.32
CA LYS A 145 -11.82 -12.93 -3.31
C LYS A 145 -10.52 -13.66 -3.05
N VAL A 146 -9.44 -12.89 -3.02
CA VAL A 146 -8.12 -13.40 -2.67
C VAL A 146 -7.65 -12.75 -1.37
N PHE A 147 -6.93 -13.49 -0.54
CA PHE A 147 -6.19 -12.90 0.56
C PHE A 147 -5.04 -12.09 -0.03
N HIS A 148 -5.01 -10.80 0.29
CA HIS A 148 -4.08 -9.88 -0.34
C HIS A 148 -3.67 -8.77 0.63
N ALA A 149 -2.53 -8.16 0.37
CA ALA A 149 -2.09 -6.95 1.04
C ALA A 149 -2.11 -5.79 0.04
N VAL A 150 -2.77 -4.71 0.40
CA VAL A 150 -2.87 -3.50 -0.42
C VAL A 150 -2.39 -2.28 0.36
N THR A 151 -2.01 -1.22 -0.33
CA THR A 151 -1.56 0.03 0.29
C THR A 151 -2.64 1.09 0.14
N ALA A 152 -3.27 1.48 1.24
CA ALA A 152 -4.29 2.51 1.28
C ALA A 152 -3.65 3.90 1.39
N TYR A 153 -4.10 4.82 0.55
CA TYR A 153 -3.57 6.18 0.49
C TYR A 153 -4.64 7.26 0.26
N GLY A 154 -5.89 6.89 0.33
CA GLY A 154 -6.99 7.83 0.17
C GLY A 154 -8.33 7.19 0.50
N THR A 155 -9.37 8.00 0.38
CA THR A 155 -10.76 7.58 0.58
C THR A 155 -11.64 8.12 -0.54
N SER A 156 -12.70 7.38 -0.85
CA SER A 156 -13.75 7.80 -1.76
C SER A 156 -15.08 7.71 -1.05
N THR A 157 -15.79 8.82 -0.94
CA THR A 157 -17.09 8.89 -0.27
C THR A 157 -18.19 9.18 -1.30
N SER A 158 -19.22 8.34 -1.30
CA SER A 158 -20.44 8.53 -2.08
C SER A 158 -21.64 8.35 -1.16
N GLY A 159 -22.39 9.44 -0.91
CA GLY A 159 -23.46 9.43 0.08
C GLY A 159 -22.93 9.10 1.47
N LEU A 160 -23.47 8.05 2.10
CA LEU A 160 -23.05 7.58 3.43
C LEU A 160 -21.96 6.51 3.39
N VAL A 161 -21.48 6.12 2.22
CA VAL A 161 -20.50 5.06 2.06
C VAL A 161 -19.12 5.65 1.76
N THR A 162 -18.15 5.33 2.61
CA THR A 162 -16.74 5.64 2.40
C THR A 162 -15.95 4.38 2.15
N LYS A 163 -15.18 4.37 1.08
CA LYS A 163 -14.28 3.28 0.68
C LYS A 163 -12.84 3.77 0.71
N LEU A 164 -11.91 2.83 0.86
CA LEU A 164 -10.48 3.13 0.71
C LEU A 164 -10.11 3.24 -0.77
N ILE A 165 -9.15 4.11 -1.05
CA ILE A 165 -8.43 4.12 -2.32
C ILE A 165 -7.08 3.46 -2.07
N VAL A 166 -6.78 2.42 -2.86
CA VAL A 166 -5.64 1.54 -2.61
C VAL A 166 -4.82 1.28 -3.88
N HIS A 167 -3.55 0.94 -3.66
CA HIS A 167 -2.66 0.34 -4.66
C HIS A 167 -2.57 -1.17 -4.38
N TYR A 168 -2.89 -1.99 -5.37
CA TYR A 168 -2.89 -3.45 -5.22
C TYR A 168 -1.49 -4.07 -5.27
N GLY A 169 -0.47 -3.31 -5.65
CA GLY A 169 0.85 -3.86 -5.92
C GLY A 169 0.91 -4.66 -7.22
N TRP A 170 -0.06 -4.50 -8.10
CA TRP A 170 -0.11 -5.09 -9.43
C TRP A 170 -0.13 -4.01 -10.50
N SER A 171 0.51 -4.29 -11.62
CA SER A 171 0.50 -3.39 -12.77
C SER A 171 -0.94 -3.14 -13.25
N GLY A 172 -1.30 -1.87 -13.45
CA GLY A 172 -2.65 -1.47 -13.85
C GLY A 172 -3.65 -1.30 -12.70
N TYR A 173 -3.27 -1.61 -11.46
CA TYR A 173 -4.14 -1.52 -10.28
C TYR A 173 -3.56 -0.61 -9.19
N SER A 174 -3.04 0.53 -9.60
CA SER A 174 -2.45 1.51 -8.68
C SER A 174 -3.46 2.46 -8.05
N HIS A 175 -4.68 2.49 -8.55
CA HIS A 175 -5.78 3.33 -8.05
C HIS A 175 -7.10 2.56 -8.12
N VAL A 176 -7.41 1.87 -7.06
CA VAL A 176 -8.59 1.03 -6.93
C VAL A 176 -9.45 1.50 -5.77
#